data_bf1b0d1fef87f6432b49a5b34b7d6b55
#
_entry.id   bf1b0d1fef87f6432b49a5b34b7d6b55
#
_cell.length_a   1.000
_cell.length_b   1.000
_cell.length_c   1.000
_cell.angle_alpha   90.00
_cell.angle_beta   90.00
_cell.angle_gamma   90.00
#
_symmetry.space_group_name_H-M   'P 1'
#
loop_
_entity.id
_entity.type
_entity.pdbx_description
1 polymer ?
#
loop_
_entity_poly.entity_id
_entity_poly.type
_entity_poly.pdbx_seq_one_letter_code
_entity_poly.pdbx_strand_id
1 'polypeptide(L)'
;MRQLFALIIVVMLFVVSKGSNGVFVPKKIVLSNPTPVEQFMDKIAEIETPGGGYQTVNKYGMMGRYQFSPGTVRVLGFNVTKSEFLRNKEIQDSVMVAYMRANEKTLHSVIRQYEGKVVKGIKITRASILAGAHFAGSDGVITFLTNNSHTGTVDGFGTSLKKYMSLFSDFHLPPLRG
;
A
#
# COMPACT_ATOMS: atom_id res chain seq x y z
N MET A 1 11.70 23.19 -15.44
CA MET A 1 10.83 22.15 -16.01
C MET A 1 11.71 21.07 -16.63
N ARG A 2 11.94 19.98 -15.94
CA ARG A 2 12.65 18.80 -16.48
C ARG A 2 11.61 17.68 -16.54
N GLN A 3 11.19 17.36 -17.75
CA GLN A 3 10.38 16.15 -18.01
C GLN A 3 11.31 14.93 -17.90
N LEU A 4 11.07 14.09 -16.90
CA LEU A 4 11.67 12.77 -16.84
C LEU A 4 10.91 11.85 -17.81
N PHE A 5 11.52 11.59 -18.96
CA PHE A 5 11.08 10.48 -19.82
C PHE A 5 11.42 9.17 -19.14
N ALA A 6 10.40 8.43 -18.71
CA ALA A 6 10.57 7.05 -18.27
C ALA A 6 10.97 6.19 -19.48
N LEU A 7 12.22 5.77 -19.52
CA LEU A 7 12.75 4.83 -20.51
C LEU A 7 12.18 3.44 -20.21
N ILE A 8 11.19 2.99 -20.98
CA ILE A 8 10.65 1.64 -20.90
C ILE A 8 11.68 0.69 -21.53
N ILE A 9 12.45 -0.01 -20.69
CA ILE A 9 13.32 -1.10 -21.13
C ILE A 9 12.46 -2.33 -21.38
N VAL A 10 12.24 -2.66 -22.66
CA VAL A 10 11.60 -3.92 -23.06
C VAL A 10 12.64 -5.03 -22.97
N VAL A 11 12.60 -5.82 -21.88
CA VAL A 11 13.39 -7.04 -21.78
C VAL A 11 12.66 -8.16 -22.51
N MET A 12 13.17 -8.56 -23.68
CA MET A 12 12.69 -9.75 -24.39
C MET A 12 13.26 -11.01 -23.73
N LEU A 13 12.48 -11.70 -22.93
CA LEU A 13 12.78 -13.04 -22.46
C LEU A 13 12.24 -14.05 -23.48
N PHE A 14 13.16 -14.75 -24.19
CA PHE A 14 12.80 -15.86 -25.09
C PHE A 14 12.66 -17.14 -24.29
N VAL A 15 11.43 -17.67 -24.21
CA VAL A 15 11.21 -19.04 -23.74
C VAL A 15 11.18 -19.95 -24.94
N VAL A 16 12.17 -20.83 -25.07
CA VAL A 16 12.24 -21.85 -26.12
C VAL A 16 11.39 -23.05 -25.69
N SER A 17 10.25 -23.24 -26.30
CA SER A 17 9.46 -24.48 -26.20
C SER A 17 9.76 -25.34 -27.44
N LYS A 18 10.31 -26.56 -27.26
CA LYS A 18 10.43 -27.58 -28.30
C LYS A 18 9.07 -28.22 -28.52
N GLY A 19 8.35 -27.82 -29.55
CA GLY A 19 7.14 -28.47 -30.05
C GLY A 19 7.24 -28.64 -31.55
N SER A 20 6.88 -29.80 -32.04
CA SER A 20 6.92 -30.24 -33.43
C SER A 20 6.24 -29.25 -34.40
N ASN A 21 6.94 -28.84 -35.44
CA ASN A 21 6.42 -28.21 -36.67
C ASN A 21 5.54 -26.95 -36.54
N GLY A 22 5.92 -26.02 -35.66
CA GLY A 22 5.19 -24.76 -35.54
C GLY A 22 6.07 -23.54 -35.80
N VAL A 23 5.62 -22.61 -36.59
CA VAL A 23 6.17 -21.27 -36.72
C VAL A 23 6.19 -20.63 -35.30
N PHE A 24 7.36 -20.22 -34.85
CA PHE A 24 7.49 -19.51 -33.56
C PHE A 24 6.77 -18.16 -33.65
N VAL A 25 5.64 -18.04 -33.01
CA VAL A 25 4.96 -16.76 -32.79
C VAL A 25 5.34 -16.28 -31.38
N PRO A 26 6.13 -15.23 -31.24
CA PRO A 26 6.47 -14.72 -29.92
C PRO A 26 5.18 -14.21 -29.25
N LYS A 27 4.83 -14.80 -28.11
CA LYS A 27 3.71 -14.31 -27.30
C LYS A 27 4.11 -12.92 -26.77
N LYS A 28 3.43 -11.89 -27.27
CA LYS A 28 3.61 -10.51 -26.82
C LYS A 28 3.30 -10.45 -25.32
N ILE A 29 4.34 -10.28 -24.49
CA ILE A 29 4.14 -10.00 -23.07
C ILE A 29 3.58 -8.58 -23.00
N VAL A 30 2.29 -8.47 -22.77
CA VAL A 30 1.66 -7.19 -22.45
C VAL A 30 1.92 -6.96 -20.97
N LEU A 31 2.84 -6.06 -20.65
CA LEU A 31 2.98 -5.52 -19.30
C LEU A 31 1.72 -4.69 -19.07
N SER A 32 0.80 -5.19 -18.27
CA SER A 32 -0.34 -4.41 -17.82
C SER A 32 0.17 -3.27 -16.93
N ASN A 33 -0.36 -2.07 -17.13
CA ASN A 33 -0.10 -0.98 -16.19
C ASN A 33 -0.55 -1.41 -14.78
N PRO A 34 0.19 -1.03 -13.72
CA PRO A 34 -0.20 -1.40 -12.37
C PRO A 34 -1.60 -0.88 -12.04
N THR A 35 -2.40 -1.71 -11.40
CA THR A 35 -3.74 -1.34 -10.95
C THR A 35 -3.69 -0.22 -9.91
N PRO A 36 -4.77 0.53 -9.68
CA PRO A 36 -4.80 1.54 -8.61
C PRO A 36 -4.46 0.97 -7.23
N VAL A 37 -4.78 -0.29 -6.96
CA VAL A 37 -4.43 -0.97 -5.71
C VAL A 37 -2.92 -1.19 -5.62
N GLU A 38 -2.31 -1.72 -6.67
CA GLU A 38 -0.85 -1.91 -6.74
C GLU A 38 -0.11 -0.57 -6.63
N GLN A 39 -0.55 0.48 -7.33
CA GLN A 39 0.02 1.81 -7.22
C GLN A 39 -0.09 2.39 -5.80
N PHE A 40 -1.21 2.16 -5.12
CA PHE A 40 -1.39 2.54 -3.72
C PHE A 40 -0.41 1.79 -2.81
N MET A 41 -0.29 0.47 -2.98
CA MET A 41 0.64 -0.37 -2.23
C MET A 41 2.10 0.04 -2.47
N ASP A 42 2.47 0.34 -3.71
CA ASP A 42 3.80 0.83 -4.06
C ASP A 42 4.11 2.17 -3.37
N LYS A 43 3.14 3.08 -3.34
CA LYS A 43 3.30 4.37 -2.67
C LYS A 43 3.46 4.24 -1.15
N ILE A 44 2.71 3.33 -0.51
CA ILE A 44 2.93 2.99 0.91
C ILE A 44 4.35 2.45 1.10
N ALA A 45 4.77 1.50 0.28
CA ALA A 45 6.09 0.89 0.38
C ALA A 45 7.24 1.90 0.19
N GLU A 46 7.09 2.86 -0.72
CA GLU A 46 8.06 3.95 -0.93
C GLU A 46 8.25 4.80 0.33
N ILE A 47 7.17 5.01 1.09
CA ILE A 47 7.22 5.79 2.34
C ILE A 47 7.82 4.95 3.48
N GLU A 48 7.39 3.70 3.64
CA GLU A 48 7.77 2.82 4.75
C GLU A 48 9.19 2.27 4.63
N THR A 49 9.63 2.01 3.41
CA THR A 49 10.94 1.41 3.12
C THR A 49 11.62 2.07 1.93
N PRO A 50 11.99 3.36 2.01
CA PRO A 50 12.64 4.06 0.89
C PRO A 50 13.89 3.31 0.43
N GLY A 51 13.92 2.89 -0.85
CA GLY A 51 15.01 2.07 -1.41
C GLY A 51 15.17 0.69 -0.79
N GLY A 52 14.31 0.30 0.15
CA GLY A 52 14.27 -1.00 0.78
C GLY A 52 13.28 -1.95 0.10
N GLY A 53 13.14 -3.13 0.68
CA GLY A 53 12.34 -4.16 0.07
C GLY A 53 11.69 -5.09 1.08
N TYR A 54 11.24 -6.22 0.57
CA TYR A 54 10.52 -7.24 1.32
C TYR A 54 11.30 -7.84 2.51
N GLN A 55 12.63 -7.71 2.54
CA GLN A 55 13.47 -8.27 3.62
C GLN A 55 13.82 -7.24 4.71
N THR A 56 13.31 -6.03 4.62
CA THR A 56 13.61 -4.94 5.56
C THR A 56 12.97 -5.21 6.94
N VAL A 57 13.73 -4.95 8.00
CA VAL A 57 13.24 -4.93 9.38
C VAL A 57 13.75 -3.66 10.04
N ASN A 58 12.86 -2.83 10.58
CA ASN A 58 13.27 -1.61 11.27
C ASN A 58 13.65 -1.86 12.72
N LYS A 59 14.16 -0.81 13.38
CA LYS A 59 14.60 -0.86 14.79
C LYS A 59 13.48 -1.21 15.79
N TYR A 60 12.22 -1.09 15.41
CA TYR A 60 11.05 -1.44 16.20
C TYR A 60 10.53 -2.85 15.91
N GLY A 61 11.22 -3.62 15.05
CA GLY A 61 10.83 -4.98 14.69
C GLY A 61 9.70 -5.07 13.65
N MET A 62 9.32 -3.95 13.01
CA MET A 62 8.38 -3.96 11.90
C MET A 62 9.02 -4.59 10.68
N MET A 63 8.26 -5.38 9.94
CA MET A 63 8.76 -6.32 8.94
C MET A 63 8.29 -6.00 7.54
N GLY A 64 9.19 -6.23 6.58
CA GLY A 64 8.90 -6.30 5.17
C GLY A 64 8.69 -4.95 4.52
N ARG A 65 8.21 -5.01 3.29
CA ARG A 65 7.99 -3.87 2.42
C ARG A 65 7.03 -2.82 3.00
N TYR A 66 6.04 -3.28 3.76
CA TYR A 66 4.98 -2.43 4.32
C TYR A 66 5.11 -2.23 5.83
N GLN A 67 6.20 -2.67 6.44
CA GLN A 67 6.52 -2.49 7.86
C GLN A 67 5.42 -2.98 8.83
N PHE A 68 4.94 -4.21 8.61
CA PHE A 68 3.95 -4.82 9.49
C PHE A 68 4.56 -5.36 10.80
N SER A 69 3.81 -5.22 11.89
CA SER A 69 4.12 -5.95 13.12
C SER A 69 3.81 -7.45 12.97
N PRO A 70 4.55 -8.35 13.65
CA PRO A 70 4.19 -9.78 13.69
C PRO A 70 2.78 -10.03 14.21
N GLY A 71 2.30 -9.17 15.12
CA GLY A 71 0.94 -9.23 15.67
C GLY A 71 -0.12 -8.97 14.61
N THR A 72 0.04 -7.93 13.82
CA THR A 72 -0.86 -7.58 12.72
C THR A 72 -0.96 -8.71 11.71
N VAL A 73 0.17 -9.30 11.32
CA VAL A 73 0.20 -10.44 10.37
C VAL A 73 -0.64 -11.61 10.87
N ARG A 74 -0.50 -11.97 12.16
CA ARG A 74 -1.28 -13.07 12.79
C ARG A 74 -2.77 -12.73 12.89
N VAL A 75 -3.12 -11.51 13.31
CA VAL A 75 -4.54 -11.09 13.42
C VAL A 75 -5.27 -11.13 12.08
N LEU A 76 -4.54 -10.89 10.99
CA LEU A 76 -5.07 -11.01 9.62
C LEU A 76 -5.18 -12.47 9.12
N GLY A 77 -4.85 -13.46 9.96
CA GLY A 77 -4.97 -14.89 9.64
C GLY A 77 -3.76 -15.52 8.98
N PHE A 78 -2.63 -14.81 8.89
CA PHE A 78 -1.40 -15.34 8.30
C PHE A 78 -0.51 -15.96 9.39
N ASN A 79 -0.52 -17.29 9.50
CA ASN A 79 0.29 -18.00 10.46
C ASN A 79 1.65 -18.38 9.86
N VAL A 80 2.54 -17.42 9.79
CA VAL A 80 3.88 -17.56 9.20
C VAL A 80 4.96 -17.10 10.18
N THR A 81 6.14 -17.69 10.10
CA THR A 81 7.31 -17.22 10.83
C THR A 81 7.83 -15.90 10.23
N LYS A 82 8.58 -15.12 11.01
CA LYS A 82 9.26 -13.92 10.52
C LYS A 82 10.11 -14.21 9.28
N SER A 83 10.83 -15.33 9.29
CA SER A 83 11.71 -15.72 8.18
C SER A 83 10.94 -16.03 6.90
N GLU A 84 9.82 -16.74 6.99
CA GLU A 84 8.93 -17.02 5.87
C GLU A 84 8.32 -15.75 5.32
N PHE A 85 7.80 -14.88 6.21
CA PHE A 85 7.24 -13.60 5.83
C PHE A 85 8.23 -12.76 5.02
N LEU A 86 9.47 -12.59 5.52
CA LEU A 86 10.48 -11.77 4.88
C LEU A 86 10.99 -12.31 3.53
N ARG A 87 10.93 -13.64 3.32
CA ARG A 87 11.35 -14.28 2.07
C ARG A 87 10.26 -14.38 1.03
N ASN A 88 9.00 -14.16 1.40
CA ASN A 88 7.87 -14.34 0.50
C ASN A 88 7.12 -13.02 0.26
N LYS A 89 7.34 -12.44 -0.92
CA LYS A 89 6.71 -11.19 -1.33
C LYS A 89 5.20 -11.33 -1.54
N GLU A 90 4.76 -12.47 -2.05
CA GLU A 90 3.34 -12.76 -2.31
C GLU A 90 2.54 -12.81 -0.99
N ILE A 91 3.12 -13.33 0.08
CA ILE A 91 2.52 -13.28 1.42
C ILE A 91 2.42 -11.84 1.90
N GLN A 92 3.47 -11.03 1.77
CA GLN A 92 3.46 -9.64 2.21
C GLN A 92 2.42 -8.81 1.47
N ASP A 93 2.33 -8.97 0.14
CA ASP A 93 1.34 -8.29 -0.68
C ASP A 93 -0.09 -8.75 -0.32
N SER A 94 -0.29 -10.05 -0.05
CA SER A 94 -1.57 -10.60 0.42
C SER A 94 -1.98 -10.05 1.79
N VAL A 95 -1.03 -9.92 2.72
CA VAL A 95 -1.25 -9.31 4.04
C VAL A 95 -1.66 -7.84 3.87
N MET A 96 -1.01 -7.10 2.96
CA MET A 96 -1.37 -5.70 2.70
C MET A 96 -2.79 -5.57 2.15
N VAL A 97 -3.18 -6.40 1.20
CA VAL A 97 -4.55 -6.42 0.65
C VAL A 97 -5.57 -6.78 1.74
N ALA A 98 -5.29 -7.81 2.56
CA ALA A 98 -6.17 -8.21 3.67
C ALA A 98 -6.30 -7.07 4.70
N TYR A 99 -5.21 -6.39 5.02
CA TYR A 99 -5.20 -5.23 5.92
C TYR A 99 -6.04 -4.08 5.38
N MET A 100 -5.87 -3.74 4.11
CA MET A 100 -6.67 -2.69 3.46
C MET A 100 -8.15 -3.01 3.50
N ARG A 101 -8.55 -4.26 3.17
CA ARG A 101 -9.95 -4.70 3.22
C ARG A 101 -10.54 -4.65 4.62
N ALA A 102 -9.79 -5.10 5.62
CA ALA A 102 -10.23 -5.03 7.04
C ALA A 102 -10.46 -3.58 7.47
N ASN A 103 -9.55 -2.67 7.15
CA ASN A 103 -9.70 -1.26 7.46
C ASN A 103 -10.84 -0.60 6.66
N GLU A 104 -11.02 -0.92 5.39
CA GLU A 104 -12.14 -0.40 4.59
C GLU A 104 -13.49 -0.81 5.19
N LYS A 105 -13.60 -2.06 5.63
CA LYS A 105 -14.80 -2.55 6.34
C LYS A 105 -15.03 -1.79 7.65
N THR A 106 -14.01 -1.66 8.48
CA THR A 106 -14.07 -0.95 9.77
C THR A 106 -14.41 0.52 9.59
N LEU A 107 -13.82 1.16 8.58
CA LEU A 107 -13.95 2.60 8.31
C LEU A 107 -15.05 2.93 7.29
N HIS A 108 -15.92 1.96 6.95
CA HIS A 108 -16.94 2.16 5.90
C HIS A 108 -17.82 3.40 6.13
N SER A 109 -18.32 3.59 7.35
CA SER A 109 -19.13 4.77 7.71
C SER A 109 -18.34 6.07 7.62
N VAL A 110 -17.07 6.04 8.05
CA VAL A 110 -16.16 7.18 8.00
C VAL A 110 -15.84 7.57 6.56
N ILE A 111 -15.55 6.59 5.71
CA ILE A 111 -15.33 6.83 4.27
C ILE A 111 -16.58 7.50 3.67
N ARG A 112 -17.76 6.94 3.88
CA ARG A 112 -19.02 7.53 3.37
C ARG A 112 -19.27 8.96 3.87
N GLN A 113 -18.88 9.25 5.10
CA GLN A 113 -19.11 10.56 5.71
C GLN A 113 -18.11 11.62 5.23
N TYR A 114 -16.84 11.25 5.02
CA TYR A 114 -15.76 12.22 4.83
C TYR A 114 -15.15 12.23 3.43
N GLU A 115 -15.32 11.19 2.62
CA GLU A 115 -14.77 11.15 1.26
C GLU A 115 -15.27 12.35 0.43
N GLY A 116 -14.35 13.05 -0.22
CA GLY A 116 -14.60 14.27 -0.99
C GLY A 116 -14.58 15.57 -0.17
N LYS A 117 -14.65 15.52 1.16
CA LYS A 117 -14.60 16.72 2.02
C LYS A 117 -13.16 17.19 2.24
N VAL A 118 -13.04 18.46 2.63
CA VAL A 118 -11.77 19.02 3.12
C VAL A 118 -11.84 19.08 4.64
N VAL A 119 -10.90 18.40 5.30
CA VAL A 119 -10.79 18.38 6.78
C VAL A 119 -9.37 18.80 7.16
N LYS A 120 -9.24 19.80 8.04
CA LYS A 120 -7.95 20.34 8.48
C LYS A 120 -7.01 20.73 7.34
N GLY A 121 -7.59 21.19 6.22
CA GLY A 121 -6.84 21.65 5.05
C GLY A 121 -6.32 20.55 4.13
N ILE A 122 -6.80 19.30 4.28
CA ILE A 122 -6.53 18.21 3.34
C ILE A 122 -7.83 17.66 2.74
N LYS A 123 -7.82 17.36 1.46
CA LYS A 123 -8.90 16.65 0.78
C LYS A 123 -8.91 15.20 1.23
N ILE A 124 -10.02 14.76 1.77
CA ILE A 124 -10.17 13.38 2.24
C ILE A 124 -10.61 12.50 1.09
N THR A 125 -9.82 11.49 0.80
CA THR A 125 -10.12 10.44 -0.18
C THR A 125 -10.14 9.09 0.53
N ARG A 126 -10.72 8.06 -0.09
CA ARG A 126 -10.59 6.69 0.40
C ARG A 126 -9.13 6.29 0.61
N ALA A 127 -8.26 6.63 -0.35
CA ALA A 127 -6.84 6.37 -0.24
C ALA A 127 -6.22 7.07 0.97
N SER A 128 -6.52 8.34 1.23
CA SER A 128 -5.99 9.06 2.39
C SER A 128 -6.46 8.44 3.71
N ILE A 129 -7.71 7.97 3.80
CA ILE A 129 -8.26 7.27 4.97
C ILE A 129 -7.54 5.94 5.19
N LEU A 130 -7.38 5.10 4.15
CA LEU A 130 -6.72 3.79 4.27
C LEU A 130 -5.22 3.92 4.53
N ALA A 131 -4.55 4.91 3.95
CA ALA A 131 -3.17 5.24 4.27
C ALA A 131 -3.03 5.71 5.72
N GLY A 132 -3.94 6.58 6.17
CA GLY A 132 -3.99 7.00 7.57
C GLY A 132 -4.18 5.84 8.55
N ALA A 133 -5.02 4.86 8.18
CA ALA A 133 -5.24 3.65 8.97
C ALA A 133 -3.98 2.76 9.03
N HIS A 134 -3.20 2.72 7.94
CA HIS A 134 -1.91 2.04 7.95
C HIS A 134 -0.93 2.69 8.93
N PHE A 135 -0.90 4.02 8.96
CA PHE A 135 -0.01 4.81 9.81
C PHE A 135 -0.41 4.80 11.31
N ALA A 136 -1.69 5.03 11.62
CA ALA A 136 -2.17 5.29 13.00
C ALA A 136 -3.30 4.36 13.46
N GLY A 137 -3.64 3.35 12.68
CA GLY A 137 -4.82 2.51 12.92
C GLY A 137 -6.14 3.22 12.60
N SER A 138 -7.23 2.45 12.58
CA SER A 138 -8.58 2.98 12.32
C SER A 138 -9.01 4.01 13.37
N ASP A 139 -8.73 3.78 14.65
CA ASP A 139 -9.12 4.69 15.73
C ASP A 139 -8.39 6.04 15.63
N GLY A 140 -7.12 6.02 15.21
CA GLY A 140 -6.35 7.24 14.94
C GLY A 140 -6.97 8.09 13.84
N VAL A 141 -7.43 7.46 12.76
CA VAL A 141 -8.13 8.13 11.66
C VAL A 141 -9.48 8.69 12.11
N ILE A 142 -10.27 7.90 12.84
CA ILE A 142 -11.58 8.34 13.38
C ILE A 142 -11.36 9.57 14.26
N THR A 143 -10.42 9.50 15.20
CA THR A 143 -10.09 10.60 16.10
C THR A 143 -9.66 11.84 15.34
N PHE A 144 -8.79 11.66 14.31
CA PHE A 144 -8.33 12.78 13.48
C PHE A 144 -9.48 13.48 12.73
N LEU A 145 -10.41 12.71 12.19
CA LEU A 145 -11.51 13.27 11.37
C LEU A 145 -12.62 13.86 12.21
N THR A 146 -12.90 13.31 13.41
CA THR A 146 -14.02 13.73 14.27
C THR A 146 -13.67 14.81 15.28
N ASN A 147 -12.42 14.84 15.77
CA ASN A 147 -12.00 15.81 16.77
C ASN A 147 -11.52 17.12 16.14
N ASN A 148 -12.02 18.23 16.66
CA ASN A 148 -11.55 19.58 16.26
C ASN A 148 -10.18 19.96 16.83
N SER A 149 -9.57 19.13 17.70
CA SER A 149 -8.24 19.37 18.23
C SER A 149 -7.17 19.26 17.12
N HIS A 150 -6.22 20.19 17.12
CA HIS A 150 -5.15 20.26 16.12
C HIS A 150 -3.99 19.28 16.41
N THR A 151 -4.06 18.52 17.50
CA THR A 151 -3.03 17.56 17.93
C THR A 151 -3.18 16.28 17.11
N GLY A 152 -2.42 16.20 16.02
CA GLY A 152 -2.33 14.98 15.22
C GLY A 152 -1.41 13.95 15.90
N THR A 153 -1.74 12.67 15.76
CA THR A 153 -0.83 11.56 16.09
C THR A 153 0.47 11.70 15.29
N VAL A 154 1.59 11.57 15.97
CA VAL A 154 2.95 11.62 15.39
C VAL A 154 3.60 10.27 15.62
N ASP A 155 4.26 9.72 14.60
CA ASP A 155 5.02 8.47 14.72
C ASP A 155 6.36 8.65 15.43
N GLY A 156 7.07 7.54 15.64
CA GLY A 156 8.40 7.55 16.26
C GLY A 156 9.49 8.24 15.43
N PHE A 157 9.17 8.72 14.22
CA PHE A 157 10.05 9.48 13.32
C PHE A 157 9.61 10.94 13.12
N GLY A 158 8.59 11.39 13.84
CA GLY A 158 8.09 12.77 13.78
C GLY A 158 7.14 13.06 12.61
N THR A 159 6.66 12.04 11.91
CA THR A 159 5.64 12.20 10.87
C THR A 159 4.26 12.33 11.50
N SER A 160 3.48 13.32 11.10
CA SER A 160 2.10 13.47 11.58
C SER A 160 1.12 12.72 10.69
N LEU A 161 0.03 12.21 11.28
CA LEU A 161 -1.07 11.59 10.56
C LEU A 161 -1.62 12.51 9.44
N LYS A 162 -1.73 13.82 9.74
CA LYS A 162 -2.14 14.83 8.74
C LYS A 162 -1.22 14.80 7.52
N LYS A 163 0.10 14.86 7.74
CA LYS A 163 1.10 14.83 6.66
C LYS A 163 1.01 13.52 5.88
N TYR A 164 0.91 12.39 6.56
CA TYR A 164 0.82 11.09 5.92
C TYR A 164 -0.43 10.99 5.04
N MET A 165 -1.62 11.33 5.56
CA MET A 165 -2.87 11.33 4.80
C MET A 165 -2.83 12.28 3.58
N SER A 166 -2.16 13.45 3.70
CA SER A 166 -2.06 14.42 2.61
C SER A 166 -1.32 13.88 1.38
N LEU A 167 -0.39 12.94 1.56
CA LEU A 167 0.33 12.29 0.46
C LEU A 167 -0.59 11.46 -0.46
N PHE A 168 -1.80 11.13 0.01
CA PHE A 168 -2.79 10.33 -0.71
C PHE A 168 -4.07 11.10 -1.05
N SER A 169 -4.07 12.44 -0.85
CA SER A 169 -5.26 13.28 -1.07
C SER A 169 -5.73 13.35 -2.52
N ASP A 170 -4.82 13.18 -3.46
CA ASP A 170 -5.12 13.16 -4.91
C ASP A 170 -5.10 11.75 -5.51
N PHE A 171 -4.97 10.73 -4.64
CA PHE A 171 -4.90 9.35 -5.09
C PHE A 171 -6.32 8.77 -5.25
N HIS A 172 -6.60 8.23 -6.43
CA HIS A 172 -7.86 7.53 -6.69
C HIS A 172 -7.73 6.04 -6.36
N LEU A 173 -8.41 5.60 -5.31
CA LEU A 173 -8.50 4.19 -4.92
C LEU A 173 -9.96 3.76 -5.00
N PRO A 174 -10.32 2.82 -5.89
CA PRO A 174 -11.67 2.29 -5.96
C PRO A 174 -12.00 1.44 -4.72
N PRO A 175 -13.28 1.13 -4.44
CA PRO A 175 -13.67 0.16 -3.43
C PRO A 175 -12.94 -1.17 -3.61
N LEU A 176 -12.42 -1.73 -2.53
CA LEU A 176 -11.72 -3.01 -2.55
C LEU A 176 -12.75 -4.13 -2.59
N ARG A 177 -13.00 -4.67 -3.78
CA ARG A 177 -13.91 -5.81 -3.93
C ARG A 177 -13.36 -7.03 -3.19
N GLY A 178 -14.22 -7.65 -2.37
CA GLY A 178 -13.95 -8.91 -1.66
C GLY A 178 -14.09 -10.11 -2.59
#